data_4bab4ea3c1cf84a364599b22fcb85180
#
_entry.id   4bab4ea3c1cf84a364599b22fcb85180
#
_cell.length_a   1.000
_cell.length_b   1.000
_cell.length_c   1.000
_cell.angle_alpha   90.00
_cell.angle_beta   90.00
_cell.angle_gamma   90.00
#
_symmetry.space_group_name_H-M   'P 1'
#
loop_
_entity.id
_entity.type
_entity.pdbx_description
1 polymer ?
#
loop_
_entity_poly.entity_id
_entity_poly.type
_entity_poly.pdbx_seq_one_letter_code
_entity_poly.pdbx_strand_id
1 'polypeptide(L)'
;MMNLEQTIAKTFLQMAEGLESGSFGVKPKIALTGMGSEHGEKNAMEAALMAAKKGVDVYYIGTLEAEGVTTIKVENEDEGHKKMEEMVESGEVDGAVTMHFPFPIGVSTVGKVVTPAKGREMFIATTTGTSSADRIEGMIKNTIYGIITAKASGIADPTVGILNVDGARQTEMALNQLKEGGYQFSWATSARADGGAVLRGNDVLQGTPDVLVCDSLTGNVLIKMLSAYSTGGSFEATGYGYGPGIGKGYHKLIHIISRASGAPLIANALVYAADMVRGKVFEVADKEFAAAEKAGLDKILAARKAAAKPAEAEDEVKAPPAEPCTASIPGIEVMDLEDAAKALWKAGIYAETGMGCTGPLVMMSEANKEKAAEILKKAGYIG
;
A
#
# COMPACT_ATOMS: atom_id res chain seq x y z
N MET A 1 -27.86 36.47 -2.62
CA MET A 1 -28.76 35.35 -2.98
C MET A 1 -28.73 35.21 -4.49
N MET A 2 -28.37 34.06 -5.04
CA MET A 2 -28.50 33.81 -6.48
C MET A 2 -29.97 33.82 -6.87
N ASN A 3 -30.28 34.47 -7.98
CA ASN A 3 -31.61 34.51 -8.54
C ASN A 3 -31.98 33.12 -9.12
N LEU A 4 -33.26 32.78 -9.21
CA LEU A 4 -33.75 31.47 -9.71
C LEU A 4 -33.19 31.12 -11.10
N GLU A 5 -33.13 32.09 -12.02
CA GLU A 5 -32.57 31.91 -13.37
C GLU A 5 -31.10 31.55 -13.34
N GLN A 6 -30.29 32.18 -12.49
CA GLN A 6 -28.88 31.88 -12.29
C GLN A 6 -28.68 30.46 -11.73
N THR A 7 -29.57 30.05 -10.82
CA THR A 7 -29.54 28.69 -10.24
C THR A 7 -29.87 27.64 -11.32
N ILE A 8 -30.91 27.88 -12.12
CA ILE A 8 -31.30 26.99 -13.23
C ILE A 8 -30.19 26.90 -14.28
N ALA A 9 -29.63 28.04 -14.71
CA ALA A 9 -28.54 28.06 -15.68
C ALA A 9 -27.31 27.30 -15.19
N LYS A 10 -26.93 27.50 -13.92
CA LYS A 10 -25.82 26.76 -13.29
C LYS A 10 -26.09 25.25 -13.25
N THR A 11 -27.33 24.84 -12.93
CA THR A 11 -27.70 23.43 -12.90
C THR A 11 -27.61 22.78 -14.28
N PHE A 12 -28.09 23.45 -15.33
CA PHE A 12 -27.96 22.94 -16.69
C PHE A 12 -26.52 22.87 -17.18
N LEU A 13 -25.67 23.84 -16.85
CA LEU A 13 -24.23 23.78 -17.16
C LEU A 13 -23.56 22.61 -16.42
N GLN A 14 -23.85 22.41 -15.13
CA GLN A 14 -23.34 21.26 -14.39
C GLN A 14 -23.80 19.91 -14.95
N MET A 15 -25.03 19.82 -15.43
CA MET A 15 -25.53 18.62 -16.12
C MET A 15 -24.81 18.38 -17.44
N ALA A 16 -24.60 19.40 -18.26
CA ALA A 16 -23.86 19.30 -19.51
C ALA A 16 -22.42 18.87 -19.28
N GLU A 17 -21.72 19.50 -18.35
CA GLU A 17 -20.36 19.14 -17.92
C GLU A 17 -20.29 17.72 -17.35
N GLY A 18 -21.29 17.30 -16.58
CA GLY A 18 -21.41 15.94 -16.06
C GLY A 18 -21.57 14.89 -17.17
N LEU A 19 -22.32 15.20 -18.21
CA LEU A 19 -22.47 14.35 -19.39
C LEU A 19 -21.17 14.26 -20.20
N GLU A 20 -20.45 15.36 -20.37
CA GLU A 20 -19.17 15.40 -21.10
C GLU A 20 -18.04 14.69 -20.34
N SER A 21 -17.94 14.90 -19.02
CA SER A 21 -16.86 14.34 -18.19
C SER A 21 -17.18 12.97 -17.62
N GLY A 22 -18.43 12.51 -17.69
CA GLY A 22 -18.90 11.31 -16.98
C GLY A 22 -18.98 11.46 -15.46
N SER A 23 -18.80 12.69 -14.93
CA SER A 23 -18.78 12.98 -13.51
C SER A 23 -19.86 13.99 -13.14
N PHE A 24 -20.82 13.57 -12.30
CA PHE A 24 -21.91 14.41 -11.82
C PHE A 24 -21.64 14.90 -10.38
N GLY A 25 -22.00 16.15 -10.10
CA GLY A 25 -21.88 16.74 -8.78
C GLY A 25 -20.78 17.79 -8.67
N VAL A 26 -20.42 18.13 -7.42
CA VAL A 26 -19.34 19.09 -7.16
C VAL A 26 -18.00 18.45 -7.54
N LYS A 27 -17.23 19.12 -8.40
CA LYS A 27 -15.90 18.66 -8.79
C LYS A 27 -14.97 18.78 -7.58
N PRO A 28 -14.26 17.67 -7.18
CA PRO A 28 -13.24 17.77 -6.16
C PRO A 28 -12.13 18.74 -6.57
N LYS A 29 -11.71 19.57 -5.63
CA LYS A 29 -10.63 20.54 -5.78
C LYS A 29 -9.30 19.92 -5.40
N ILE A 30 -8.44 19.71 -6.35
CA ILE A 30 -7.14 19.07 -6.11
C ILE A 30 -6.00 19.99 -6.52
N ALA A 31 -5.10 20.28 -5.58
CA ALA A 31 -3.88 21.03 -5.86
C ALA A 31 -2.84 20.11 -6.56
N LEU A 32 -2.07 20.69 -7.48
CA LEU A 32 -0.93 20.06 -8.11
C LEU A 32 0.29 20.97 -8.01
N THR A 33 1.37 20.52 -7.36
CA THR A 33 2.66 21.23 -7.44
C THR A 33 3.29 20.98 -8.82
N GLY A 34 3.47 22.03 -9.61
CA GLY A 34 3.95 21.94 -10.99
C GLY A 34 5.47 21.91 -11.12
N MET A 35 6.17 22.45 -10.12
CA MET A 35 7.64 22.56 -10.12
C MET A 35 8.30 21.27 -9.60
N GLY A 36 9.56 21.04 -9.97
CA GLY A 36 10.34 19.88 -9.54
C GLY A 36 10.26 18.65 -10.45
N SER A 37 9.44 18.67 -11.52
CA SER A 37 9.38 17.58 -12.50
C SER A 37 10.66 17.52 -13.36
N GLU A 38 11.19 16.32 -13.56
CA GLU A 38 12.30 16.06 -14.50
C GLU A 38 11.92 16.38 -15.95
N HIS A 39 10.61 16.40 -16.25
CA HIS A 39 10.06 16.72 -17.57
C HIS A 39 9.60 18.19 -17.67
N GLY A 40 9.83 19.00 -16.64
CA GLY A 40 9.49 20.41 -16.56
C GLY A 40 8.01 20.69 -16.29
N GLU A 41 7.70 21.97 -16.00
CA GLU A 41 6.35 22.41 -15.66
C GLU A 41 5.31 22.19 -16.76
N LYS A 42 5.71 22.24 -18.05
CA LYS A 42 4.77 21.97 -19.16
C LYS A 42 4.15 20.61 -19.08
N ASN A 43 4.91 19.58 -18.66
CA ASN A 43 4.41 18.23 -18.44
C ASN A 43 3.36 18.18 -17.32
N ALA A 44 3.58 18.89 -16.22
CA ALA A 44 2.63 18.99 -15.12
C ALA A 44 1.37 19.78 -15.50
N MET A 45 1.50 20.87 -16.28
CA MET A 45 0.38 21.64 -16.79
C MET A 45 -0.49 20.82 -17.78
N GLU A 46 0.15 20.07 -18.67
CA GLU A 46 -0.56 19.14 -19.55
C GLU A 46 -1.39 18.13 -18.75
N ALA A 47 -0.81 17.57 -17.71
CA ALA A 47 -1.52 16.66 -16.80
C ALA A 47 -2.70 17.34 -16.10
N ALA A 48 -2.55 18.58 -15.65
CA ALA A 48 -3.62 19.36 -15.04
C ALA A 48 -4.81 19.54 -15.99
N LEU A 49 -4.52 19.90 -17.27
CA LEU A 49 -5.54 20.02 -18.31
C LEU A 49 -6.24 18.69 -18.62
N MET A 50 -5.49 17.59 -18.64
CA MET A 50 -6.05 16.25 -18.83
C MET A 50 -6.99 15.86 -17.69
N ALA A 51 -6.63 16.15 -16.43
CA ALA A 51 -7.45 15.85 -15.26
C ALA A 51 -8.69 16.76 -15.18
N ALA A 52 -8.57 18.03 -15.55
CA ALA A 52 -9.70 18.95 -15.60
C ALA A 52 -10.80 18.45 -16.56
N LYS A 53 -10.42 17.90 -17.73
CA LYS A 53 -11.34 17.25 -18.66
C LYS A 53 -12.03 16.01 -18.10
N LYS A 54 -11.45 15.37 -17.06
CA LYS A 54 -12.00 14.21 -16.35
C LYS A 54 -12.82 14.59 -15.11
N GLY A 55 -13.18 15.87 -14.96
CA GLY A 55 -14.06 16.33 -13.87
C GLY A 55 -13.34 16.59 -12.55
N VAL A 56 -12.07 16.95 -12.58
CA VAL A 56 -11.31 17.46 -11.44
C VAL A 56 -11.20 18.97 -11.52
N ASP A 57 -11.45 19.70 -10.44
CA ASP A 57 -11.17 21.13 -10.33
C ASP A 57 -9.70 21.30 -9.88
N VAL A 58 -8.81 21.59 -10.83
CA VAL A 58 -7.36 21.56 -10.60
C VAL A 58 -6.85 22.94 -10.22
N TYR A 59 -6.18 23.02 -9.07
CA TYR A 59 -5.43 24.17 -8.57
C TYR A 59 -3.94 23.93 -8.81
N TYR A 60 -3.44 24.50 -9.91
CA TYR A 60 -2.05 24.35 -10.31
C TYR A 60 -1.14 25.34 -9.58
N ILE A 61 -0.17 24.86 -8.84
CA ILE A 61 0.80 25.68 -8.09
C ILE A 61 2.12 25.70 -8.86
N GLY A 62 2.45 26.84 -9.48
CA GLY A 62 3.61 26.99 -10.33
C GLY A 62 3.63 28.31 -11.09
N THR A 63 4.40 28.36 -12.20
CA THR A 63 4.56 29.61 -12.97
C THR A 63 3.67 29.69 -14.21
N LEU A 64 3.15 28.55 -14.71
CA LEU A 64 2.38 28.48 -15.94
C LEU A 64 0.89 28.74 -15.71
N GLU A 65 0.21 29.31 -16.70
CA GLU A 65 -1.23 29.52 -16.71
C GLU A 65 -1.85 28.81 -17.92
N ALA A 66 -3.06 28.27 -17.73
CA ALA A 66 -3.86 27.71 -18.80
C ALA A 66 -5.36 27.87 -18.53
N GLU A 67 -6.16 28.00 -19.57
CA GLU A 67 -7.62 28.02 -19.47
C GLU A 67 -8.15 26.68 -18.96
N GLY A 68 -9.09 26.70 -18.01
CA GLY A 68 -9.66 25.49 -17.40
C GLY A 68 -8.91 24.96 -16.17
N VAL A 69 -7.87 25.65 -15.74
CA VAL A 69 -7.08 25.35 -14.52
C VAL A 69 -6.91 26.63 -13.72
N THR A 70 -7.08 26.56 -12.39
CA THR A 70 -6.81 27.68 -11.50
C THR A 70 -5.33 27.70 -11.15
N THR A 71 -4.59 28.73 -11.57
CA THR A 71 -3.16 28.83 -11.27
C THR A 71 -2.89 29.67 -10.02
N ILE A 72 -2.13 29.10 -9.10
CA ILE A 72 -1.56 29.75 -7.93
C ILE A 72 -0.08 30.03 -8.23
N LYS A 73 0.28 31.27 -8.47
CA LYS A 73 1.64 31.65 -8.83
C LYS A 73 2.58 31.56 -7.64
N VAL A 74 3.73 30.92 -7.84
CA VAL A 74 4.82 30.81 -6.88
C VAL A 74 6.15 30.95 -7.63
N GLU A 75 7.21 31.36 -6.92
CA GLU A 75 8.52 31.63 -7.55
C GLU A 75 9.45 30.42 -7.53
N ASN A 76 9.25 29.49 -6.59
CA ASN A 76 10.10 28.31 -6.41
C ASN A 76 9.34 27.13 -5.79
N GLU A 77 10.00 25.96 -5.77
CA GLU A 77 9.42 24.70 -5.27
C GLU A 77 9.05 24.78 -3.80
N ASP A 78 9.88 25.40 -2.95
CA ASP A 78 9.62 25.51 -1.49
C ASP A 78 8.39 26.36 -1.19
N GLU A 79 8.22 27.48 -1.89
CA GLU A 79 7.03 28.32 -1.79
C GLU A 79 5.78 27.53 -2.26
N GLY A 80 5.92 26.76 -3.35
CA GLY A 80 4.87 25.90 -3.86
C GLY A 80 4.41 24.85 -2.85
N HIS A 81 5.35 24.19 -2.18
CA HIS A 81 5.03 23.21 -1.13
C HIS A 81 4.32 23.85 0.06
N LYS A 82 4.83 24.98 0.54
CA LYS A 82 4.20 25.74 1.64
C LYS A 82 2.77 26.16 1.29
N LYS A 83 2.58 26.68 0.09
CA LYS A 83 1.26 27.09 -0.39
C LYS A 83 0.28 25.92 -0.51
N MET A 84 0.75 24.78 -1.02
CA MET A 84 -0.02 23.53 -1.07
C MET A 84 -0.51 23.11 0.32
N GLU A 85 0.39 23.12 1.32
CA GLU A 85 0.04 22.75 2.70
C GLU A 85 -0.99 23.70 3.29
N GLU A 86 -0.81 25.01 3.12
CA GLU A 86 -1.78 26.04 3.57
C GLU A 86 -3.17 25.82 2.97
N MET A 87 -3.26 25.50 1.68
CA MET A 87 -4.52 25.27 0.97
C MET A 87 -5.22 23.99 1.42
N VAL A 88 -4.47 22.91 1.68
CA VAL A 88 -5.00 21.66 2.23
C VAL A 88 -5.49 21.87 3.68
N GLU A 89 -4.71 22.56 4.50
CA GLU A 89 -5.04 22.80 5.92
C GLU A 89 -6.25 23.74 6.09
N SER A 90 -6.37 24.74 5.24
CA SER A 90 -7.52 25.66 5.25
C SER A 90 -8.79 25.08 4.65
N GLY A 91 -8.69 23.93 3.92
CA GLY A 91 -9.82 23.36 3.18
C GLY A 91 -10.17 24.14 1.90
N GLU A 92 -9.26 24.97 1.40
CA GLU A 92 -9.42 25.64 0.10
C GLU A 92 -9.44 24.61 -1.04
N VAL A 93 -8.64 23.53 -0.88
CA VAL A 93 -8.66 22.33 -1.72
C VAL A 93 -8.97 21.08 -0.88
N ASP A 94 -9.57 20.09 -1.51
CA ASP A 94 -9.94 18.83 -0.88
C ASP A 94 -8.73 17.86 -0.72
N GLY A 95 -7.67 18.09 -1.49
CA GLY A 95 -6.44 17.31 -1.46
C GLY A 95 -5.38 17.86 -2.41
N ALA A 96 -4.23 17.21 -2.43
CA ALA A 96 -3.09 17.61 -3.26
C ALA A 96 -2.35 16.41 -3.88
N VAL A 97 -1.69 16.67 -5.01
CA VAL A 97 -0.74 15.79 -5.68
C VAL A 97 0.61 16.50 -5.74
N THR A 98 1.66 15.88 -5.23
CA THR A 98 3.00 16.46 -5.17
C THR A 98 4.09 15.42 -5.38
N MET A 99 5.29 15.86 -5.74
CA MET A 99 6.44 14.99 -6.00
C MET A 99 7.19 14.59 -4.74
N HIS A 100 6.99 15.31 -3.66
CA HIS A 100 7.60 15.03 -2.36
C HIS A 100 6.73 15.58 -1.23
N PHE A 101 6.64 14.79 -0.13
CA PHE A 101 6.03 15.23 1.12
C PHE A 101 6.60 14.44 2.29
N PRO A 102 7.02 15.08 3.39
CA PRO A 102 7.57 14.42 4.57
C PRO A 102 6.44 13.88 5.45
N PHE A 103 5.93 12.69 5.17
CA PHE A 103 4.92 12.07 6.02
C PHE A 103 5.47 11.72 7.41
N PRO A 104 4.68 11.91 8.47
CA PRO A 104 5.08 11.45 9.80
C PRO A 104 5.12 9.92 9.87
N ILE A 105 5.88 9.38 10.84
CA ILE A 105 5.86 7.94 11.14
C ILE A 105 4.43 7.52 11.50
N GLY A 106 3.96 6.43 10.93
CA GLY A 106 2.57 5.96 11.04
C GLY A 106 1.73 6.27 9.81
N VAL A 107 2.27 7.05 8.85
CA VAL A 107 1.63 7.34 7.57
C VAL A 107 2.45 6.78 6.43
N SER A 108 1.80 6.05 5.54
CA SER A 108 2.41 5.52 4.32
C SER A 108 1.43 5.57 3.16
N THR A 109 1.96 5.58 1.93
CA THR A 109 1.15 5.76 0.73
C THR A 109 0.70 4.44 0.14
N VAL A 110 -0.51 4.42 -0.40
CA VAL A 110 -1.07 3.28 -1.13
C VAL A 110 -1.14 3.63 -2.61
N GLY A 111 -0.22 3.08 -3.38
CA GLY A 111 -0.15 3.29 -4.82
C GLY A 111 -1.20 2.48 -5.57
N LYS A 112 -1.54 2.92 -6.78
CA LYS A 112 -2.47 2.21 -7.67
C LYS A 112 -1.83 2.02 -9.04
N VAL A 113 -1.70 0.77 -9.46
CA VAL A 113 -1.04 0.37 -10.70
C VAL A 113 -2.01 -0.28 -11.66
N VAL A 114 -1.62 -0.32 -12.94
CA VAL A 114 -2.24 -1.16 -13.97
C VAL A 114 -1.29 -2.31 -14.27
N THR A 115 -1.71 -3.54 -14.03
CA THR A 115 -0.85 -4.71 -14.13
C THR A 115 -0.60 -5.11 -15.59
N PRO A 116 0.63 -5.48 -15.98
CA PRO A 116 1.00 -5.65 -17.37
C PRO A 116 0.34 -6.87 -18.05
N ALA A 117 0.09 -7.96 -17.32
CA ALA A 117 -0.43 -9.17 -17.94
C ALA A 117 -1.93 -9.12 -18.26
N LYS A 118 -2.73 -8.42 -17.44
CA LYS A 118 -4.20 -8.37 -17.59
C LYS A 118 -4.77 -6.96 -17.68
N GLY A 119 -3.97 -5.92 -17.55
CA GLY A 119 -4.46 -4.54 -17.48
C GLY A 119 -5.37 -4.27 -16.28
N ARG A 120 -5.27 -5.10 -15.22
CA ARG A 120 -6.09 -4.95 -14.02
C ARG A 120 -5.50 -3.90 -13.10
N GLU A 121 -6.34 -3.08 -12.52
CA GLU A 121 -5.95 -2.17 -11.44
C GLU A 121 -5.69 -2.96 -10.15
N MET A 122 -4.62 -2.60 -9.45
CA MET A 122 -4.22 -3.21 -8.18
C MET A 122 -3.61 -2.14 -7.28
N PHE A 123 -3.95 -2.19 -5.98
CA PHE A 123 -3.34 -1.32 -4.98
C PHE A 123 -2.08 -1.96 -4.42
N ILE A 124 -1.02 -1.17 -4.25
CA ILE A 124 0.23 -1.58 -3.58
C ILE A 124 0.32 -0.86 -2.23
N ALA A 125 0.21 -1.61 -1.17
CA ALA A 125 0.28 -1.14 0.20
C ALA A 125 1.55 -1.71 0.88
N THR A 126 2.68 -0.96 0.92
CA THR A 126 2.82 0.49 0.68
C THR A 126 3.91 0.81 -0.35
N THR A 127 3.95 2.06 -0.82
CA THR A 127 4.89 2.50 -1.87
C THR A 127 5.91 3.54 -1.39
N THR A 128 5.58 4.33 -0.36
CA THR A 128 6.50 5.26 0.32
C THR A 128 5.97 5.61 1.71
N GLY A 129 6.77 6.29 2.52
CA GLY A 129 6.46 6.54 3.92
C GLY A 129 6.78 5.33 4.81
N THR A 130 6.50 5.46 6.10
CA THR A 130 6.84 4.47 7.12
C THR A 130 5.68 4.30 8.09
N SER A 131 4.92 3.23 7.96
CA SER A 131 3.78 2.91 8.86
C SER A 131 4.23 2.40 10.23
N SER A 132 5.41 1.77 10.32
CA SER A 132 6.08 1.38 11.56
C SER A 132 7.58 1.16 11.31
N ALA A 133 8.39 1.34 12.37
CA ALA A 133 9.81 0.96 12.34
C ALA A 133 10.01 -0.57 12.31
N ASP A 134 9.05 -1.34 12.85
CA ASP A 134 9.02 -2.80 12.73
C ASP A 134 8.37 -3.19 11.40
N ARG A 135 9.06 -4.02 10.61
CA ARG A 135 8.64 -4.41 9.26
C ARG A 135 7.30 -5.13 9.25
N ILE A 136 7.12 -6.09 10.15
CA ILE A 136 5.90 -6.92 10.19
C ILE A 136 4.73 -6.09 10.71
N GLU A 137 4.94 -5.30 11.78
CA GLU A 137 3.94 -4.32 12.23
C GLU A 137 3.57 -3.36 11.08
N GLY A 138 4.57 -2.91 10.31
CA GLY A 138 4.37 -2.10 9.12
C GLY A 138 3.45 -2.77 8.11
N MET A 139 3.71 -4.03 7.74
CA MET A 139 2.88 -4.76 6.77
C MET A 139 1.46 -5.04 7.29
N ILE A 140 1.28 -5.28 8.60
CA ILE A 140 -0.05 -5.40 9.19
C ILE A 140 -0.84 -4.09 9.05
N LYS A 141 -0.22 -2.95 9.36
CA LYS A 141 -0.84 -1.62 9.19
C LYS A 141 -1.08 -1.29 7.72
N ASN A 142 -0.12 -1.60 6.83
CA ASN A 142 -0.24 -1.42 5.39
C ASN A 142 -1.45 -2.17 4.83
N THR A 143 -1.76 -3.36 5.36
CA THR A 143 -2.97 -4.11 4.98
C THR A 143 -4.24 -3.29 5.23
N ILE A 144 -4.36 -2.68 6.40
CA ILE A 144 -5.51 -1.84 6.74
C ILE A 144 -5.55 -0.60 5.83
N TYR A 145 -4.40 0.04 5.56
CA TYR A 145 -4.31 1.21 4.68
C TYR A 145 -4.73 0.87 3.24
N GLY A 146 -4.31 -0.30 2.73
CA GLY A 146 -4.73 -0.79 1.42
C GLY A 146 -6.24 -1.06 1.34
N ILE A 147 -6.83 -1.67 2.38
CA ILE A 147 -8.27 -1.91 2.46
C ILE A 147 -9.04 -0.58 2.49
N ILE A 148 -8.60 0.40 3.28
CA ILE A 148 -9.19 1.74 3.33
C ILE A 148 -9.22 2.36 1.94
N THR A 149 -8.09 2.34 1.27
CA THR A 149 -7.93 2.98 -0.05
C THR A 149 -8.76 2.28 -1.13
N ALA A 150 -8.79 0.94 -1.11
CA ALA A 150 -9.60 0.15 -2.03
C ALA A 150 -11.11 0.38 -1.82
N LYS A 151 -11.57 0.42 -0.57
CA LYS A 151 -12.97 0.73 -0.22
C LYS A 151 -13.35 2.16 -0.63
N ALA A 152 -12.50 3.14 -0.38
CA ALA A 152 -12.71 4.52 -0.82
C ALA A 152 -12.70 4.64 -2.36
N SER A 153 -12.05 3.73 -3.07
CA SER A 153 -12.11 3.61 -4.54
C SER A 153 -13.35 2.86 -5.05
N GLY A 154 -14.28 2.44 -4.18
CA GLY A 154 -15.53 1.78 -4.56
C GLY A 154 -15.49 0.25 -4.54
N ILE A 155 -14.41 -0.40 -4.08
CA ILE A 155 -14.35 -1.85 -3.91
C ILE A 155 -14.83 -2.20 -2.50
N ALA A 156 -16.08 -2.65 -2.38
CA ALA A 156 -16.71 -2.89 -1.07
C ALA A 156 -15.98 -3.98 -0.25
N ASP A 157 -15.60 -5.08 -0.89
CA ASP A 157 -14.93 -6.23 -0.27
C ASP A 157 -13.61 -6.55 -0.99
N PRO A 158 -12.55 -5.74 -0.76
CA PRO A 158 -11.28 -5.94 -1.46
C PRO A 158 -10.60 -7.22 -1.01
N THR A 159 -10.05 -7.96 -1.99
CA THR A 159 -9.21 -9.11 -1.72
C THR A 159 -7.78 -8.67 -1.41
N VAL A 160 -7.20 -9.26 -0.37
CA VAL A 160 -5.85 -8.94 0.12
C VAL A 160 -4.90 -10.11 -0.15
N GLY A 161 -3.70 -9.81 -0.63
CA GLY A 161 -2.62 -10.76 -0.75
C GLY A 161 -1.31 -10.15 -0.26
N ILE A 162 -0.48 -10.96 0.38
CA ILE A 162 0.83 -10.52 0.90
C ILE A 162 1.89 -10.97 -0.09
N LEU A 163 2.73 -10.05 -0.55
CA LEU A 163 3.89 -10.43 -1.35
C LEU A 163 4.84 -11.28 -0.50
N ASN A 164 5.40 -12.34 -1.08
CA ASN A 164 6.35 -13.23 -0.40
C ASN A 164 7.70 -12.52 -0.18
N VAL A 165 7.68 -11.58 0.75
CA VAL A 165 8.86 -10.89 1.29
C VAL A 165 9.07 -11.34 2.72
N ASP A 166 10.22 -10.97 3.28
CA ASP A 166 10.57 -11.26 4.67
C ASP A 166 9.47 -10.76 5.62
N GLY A 167 9.01 -11.59 6.54
CA GLY A 167 7.90 -11.29 7.45
C GLY A 167 6.50 -11.57 6.89
N ALA A 168 6.36 -12.09 5.65
CA ALA A 168 5.06 -12.33 5.04
C ALA A 168 4.19 -13.33 5.82
N ARG A 169 4.79 -14.43 6.29
CA ARG A 169 4.07 -15.44 7.08
C ARG A 169 3.62 -14.94 8.44
N GLN A 170 4.50 -14.23 9.16
CA GLN A 170 4.14 -13.63 10.45
C GLN A 170 3.05 -12.57 10.27
N THR A 171 3.08 -11.82 9.17
CA THR A 171 2.01 -10.88 8.82
C THR A 171 0.69 -11.61 8.56
N GLU A 172 0.72 -12.71 7.78
CA GLU A 172 -0.47 -13.55 7.52
C GLU A 172 -1.08 -14.09 8.82
N MET A 173 -0.24 -14.63 9.72
CA MET A 173 -0.68 -15.14 11.02
C MET A 173 -1.34 -14.05 11.88
N ALA A 174 -0.74 -12.87 11.96
CA ALA A 174 -1.29 -11.75 12.70
C ALA A 174 -2.62 -11.25 12.10
N LEU A 175 -2.72 -11.20 10.78
CA LEU A 175 -3.96 -10.82 10.09
C LEU A 175 -5.07 -11.89 10.24
N ASN A 176 -4.71 -13.16 10.32
CA ASN A 176 -5.68 -14.23 10.64
C ASN A 176 -6.22 -14.07 12.07
N GLN A 177 -5.36 -13.78 13.05
CA GLN A 177 -5.80 -13.44 14.41
C GLN A 177 -6.73 -12.22 14.42
N LEU A 178 -6.44 -11.22 13.61
CA LEU A 178 -7.28 -10.03 13.49
C LEU A 178 -8.67 -10.37 12.89
N LYS A 179 -8.72 -11.29 11.90
CA LYS A 179 -9.97 -11.82 11.34
C LYS A 179 -10.77 -12.61 12.38
N GLU A 180 -10.13 -13.47 13.16
CA GLU A 180 -10.73 -14.19 14.27
C GLU A 180 -11.29 -13.23 15.32
N GLY A 181 -10.64 -12.08 15.54
CA GLY A 181 -11.13 -10.98 16.36
C GLY A 181 -12.31 -10.20 15.78
N GLY A 182 -12.70 -10.48 14.54
CA GLY A 182 -13.88 -9.93 13.87
C GLY A 182 -13.61 -8.88 12.79
N TYR A 183 -12.33 -8.58 12.45
CA TYR A 183 -12.02 -7.69 11.33
C TYR A 183 -12.29 -8.38 10.00
N GLN A 184 -13.06 -7.73 9.12
CA GLN A 184 -13.58 -8.36 7.91
C GLN A 184 -12.78 -7.95 6.66
N PHE A 185 -12.17 -8.92 5.99
CA PHE A 185 -11.63 -8.84 4.63
C PHE A 185 -11.48 -10.23 4.04
N SER A 186 -11.30 -10.33 2.73
CA SER A 186 -11.11 -11.59 2.01
C SER A 186 -9.66 -11.76 1.58
N TRP A 187 -9.11 -12.98 1.75
CA TRP A 187 -7.82 -13.32 1.17
C TRP A 187 -7.94 -13.50 -0.35
N ALA A 188 -6.99 -12.96 -1.10
CA ALA A 188 -6.75 -13.39 -2.47
C ALA A 188 -6.11 -14.78 -2.46
N THR A 189 -6.38 -15.56 -3.49
CA THR A 189 -5.77 -16.88 -3.68
C THR A 189 -4.74 -16.80 -4.80
N SER A 190 -3.49 -17.16 -4.52
CA SER A 190 -2.42 -17.23 -5.53
C SER A 190 -2.84 -18.09 -6.72
N ALA A 191 -2.45 -17.69 -7.92
CA ALA A 191 -2.65 -18.45 -9.16
C ALA A 191 -1.83 -19.76 -9.23
N ARG A 192 -1.00 -20.03 -8.23
CA ARG A 192 -0.23 -21.26 -8.12
C ARG A 192 -1.10 -22.45 -7.72
N ALA A 193 -0.62 -23.65 -8.02
CA ALA A 193 -1.34 -24.89 -7.70
C ALA A 193 -1.55 -25.12 -6.18
N ASP A 194 -0.63 -24.60 -5.35
CA ASP A 194 -0.71 -24.64 -3.89
C ASP A 194 -1.59 -23.55 -3.27
N GLY A 195 -1.99 -22.54 -4.05
CA GLY A 195 -2.85 -21.45 -3.59
C GLY A 195 -2.20 -20.62 -2.48
N GLY A 196 -3.06 -20.08 -1.57
CA GLY A 196 -2.64 -19.33 -0.39
C GLY A 196 -2.63 -17.82 -0.56
N ALA A 197 -2.54 -17.11 0.56
CA ALA A 197 -2.58 -15.64 0.63
C ALA A 197 -1.20 -14.98 0.39
N VAL A 198 -0.10 -15.75 0.49
CA VAL A 198 1.26 -15.29 0.21
C VAL A 198 1.54 -15.43 -1.28
N LEU A 199 1.65 -14.29 -1.94
CA LEU A 199 1.69 -14.14 -3.39
C LEU A 199 3.12 -14.01 -3.91
N ARG A 200 3.33 -14.32 -5.20
CA ARG A 200 4.64 -14.23 -5.87
C ARG A 200 4.58 -13.35 -7.12
N GLY A 201 5.72 -13.21 -7.81
CA GLY A 201 5.87 -12.32 -8.96
C GLY A 201 4.81 -12.49 -10.05
N ASN A 202 4.38 -13.72 -10.37
CA ASN A 202 3.32 -13.95 -11.34
C ASN A 202 1.97 -13.38 -10.88
N ASP A 203 1.68 -13.44 -9.59
CA ASP A 203 0.46 -12.85 -9.02
C ASP A 203 0.47 -11.32 -9.14
N VAL A 204 1.64 -10.70 -8.96
CA VAL A 204 1.85 -9.25 -9.16
C VAL A 204 1.59 -8.87 -10.62
N LEU A 205 2.17 -9.61 -11.56
CA LEU A 205 2.00 -9.34 -12.99
C LEU A 205 0.55 -9.48 -13.46
N GLN A 206 -0.21 -10.39 -12.87
CA GLN A 206 -1.62 -10.62 -13.20
C GLN A 206 -2.59 -9.73 -12.44
N GLY A 207 -2.14 -9.07 -11.35
CA GLY A 207 -3.02 -8.36 -10.45
C GLY A 207 -3.97 -9.32 -9.73
N THR A 208 -3.44 -10.40 -9.14
CA THR A 208 -4.26 -11.41 -8.46
C THR A 208 -5.09 -10.81 -7.32
N PRO A 209 -4.52 -10.02 -6.37
CA PRO A 209 -5.29 -9.35 -5.34
C PRO A 209 -5.81 -7.98 -5.81
N ASP A 210 -6.80 -7.44 -5.10
CA ASP A 210 -7.13 -6.01 -5.18
C ASP A 210 -6.07 -5.19 -4.42
N VAL A 211 -5.61 -5.70 -3.28
CA VAL A 211 -4.58 -5.07 -2.43
C VAL A 211 -3.40 -6.01 -2.28
N LEU A 212 -2.26 -5.62 -2.84
CA LEU A 212 -0.96 -6.28 -2.64
C LEU A 212 -0.24 -5.61 -1.46
N VAL A 213 0.01 -6.38 -0.41
CA VAL A 213 0.73 -5.91 0.79
C VAL A 213 2.22 -6.23 0.69
N CYS A 214 3.05 -5.26 0.97
CA CYS A 214 4.51 -5.41 1.04
C CYS A 214 5.13 -4.32 1.94
N ASP A 215 6.44 -4.40 2.16
CA ASP A 215 7.20 -3.30 2.76
C ASP A 215 7.38 -2.11 1.79
N SER A 216 7.70 -0.95 2.34
CA SER A 216 7.78 0.29 1.56
C SER A 216 8.88 0.30 0.50
N LEU A 217 10.01 -0.35 0.75
CA LEU A 217 11.10 -0.43 -0.23
C LEU A 217 10.70 -1.29 -1.43
N THR A 218 10.16 -2.47 -1.17
CA THR A 218 9.66 -3.37 -2.22
C THR A 218 8.54 -2.70 -3.02
N GLY A 219 7.58 -2.08 -2.34
CA GLY A 219 6.49 -1.39 -3.02
C GLY A 219 6.94 -0.19 -3.84
N ASN A 220 7.94 0.57 -3.36
CA ASN A 220 8.54 1.67 -4.13
C ASN A 220 9.19 1.19 -5.44
N VAL A 221 9.93 0.09 -5.39
CA VAL A 221 10.53 -0.51 -6.60
C VAL A 221 9.45 -1.03 -7.54
N LEU A 222 8.45 -1.76 -7.02
CA LEU A 222 7.37 -2.31 -7.85
C LEU A 222 6.56 -1.22 -8.54
N ILE A 223 6.16 -0.16 -7.84
CA ILE A 223 5.37 0.92 -8.46
C ILE A 223 6.17 1.59 -9.56
N LYS A 224 7.46 1.85 -9.34
CA LYS A 224 8.33 2.46 -10.35
C LYS A 224 8.48 1.58 -11.59
N MET A 225 8.71 0.28 -11.41
CA MET A 225 8.81 -0.67 -12.52
C MET A 225 7.49 -0.82 -13.28
N LEU A 226 6.37 -0.96 -12.57
CA LEU A 226 5.05 -1.13 -13.19
C LEU A 226 4.53 0.16 -13.84
N SER A 227 4.96 1.33 -13.40
CA SER A 227 4.58 2.60 -14.04
C SER A 227 5.44 2.95 -15.26
N ALA A 228 6.68 2.45 -15.33
CA ALA A 228 7.63 2.79 -16.40
C ALA A 228 7.85 1.69 -17.44
N TYR A 229 7.28 0.48 -17.30
CA TYR A 229 7.54 -0.62 -18.23
C TYR A 229 7.11 -0.32 -19.67
N SER A 230 6.01 0.44 -19.85
CA SER A 230 5.47 0.80 -21.18
C SER A 230 6.34 1.81 -21.92
N THR A 231 7.23 2.52 -21.23
CA THR A 231 8.16 3.50 -21.80
C THR A 231 9.60 2.97 -21.88
N GLY A 232 9.80 1.68 -21.60
CA GLY A 232 11.14 1.10 -21.52
C GLY A 232 11.99 1.65 -20.37
N GLY A 233 11.35 2.18 -19.32
CA GLY A 233 12.02 2.73 -18.14
C GLY A 233 12.39 4.21 -18.25
N SER A 234 12.04 4.89 -19.35
CA SER A 234 12.43 6.28 -19.59
C SER A 234 11.66 7.28 -18.72
N PHE A 235 10.38 7.00 -18.42
CA PHE A 235 9.54 7.77 -17.50
C PHE A 235 8.31 6.96 -17.07
N GLU A 236 7.67 7.38 -16.01
CA GLU A 236 6.47 6.73 -15.47
C GLU A 236 5.22 7.24 -16.22
N ALA A 237 4.55 6.38 -16.97
CA ALA A 237 3.40 6.74 -17.81
C ALA A 237 2.12 5.98 -17.46
N THR A 238 2.23 4.84 -16.77
CA THR A 238 1.11 3.91 -16.53
C THR A 238 0.74 3.88 -15.05
N GLY A 239 -0.56 3.77 -14.75
CA GLY A 239 -1.06 3.73 -13.37
C GLY A 239 -1.43 5.10 -12.83
N TYR A 240 -1.45 5.25 -11.50
CA TYR A 240 -2.05 6.38 -10.78
C TYR A 240 -1.09 6.99 -9.74
N GLY A 241 0.19 6.71 -9.84
CA GLY A 241 1.22 7.18 -8.91
C GLY A 241 1.26 6.43 -7.59
N TYR A 242 2.03 6.98 -6.65
CA TYR A 242 2.34 6.36 -5.36
C TYR A 242 1.18 6.45 -4.36
N GLY A 243 0.18 7.26 -4.66
CA GLY A 243 -1.10 7.34 -3.97
C GLY A 243 -1.13 8.20 -2.72
N PRO A 244 -2.28 8.16 -1.99
CA PRO A 244 -2.50 8.96 -0.80
C PRO A 244 -1.70 8.43 0.38
N GLY A 245 -1.24 9.36 1.25
CA GLY A 245 -0.80 9.05 2.59
C GLY A 245 -1.98 8.63 3.47
N ILE A 246 -1.92 7.43 4.03
CA ILE A 246 -2.93 6.88 4.95
C ILE A 246 -2.27 6.62 6.30
N GLY A 247 -2.95 6.98 7.37
CA GLY A 247 -2.52 6.74 8.75
C GLY A 247 -3.64 7.01 9.74
N LYS A 248 -3.56 6.39 10.92
CA LYS A 248 -4.55 6.59 11.97
C LYS A 248 -4.56 8.04 12.44
N GLY A 249 -5.72 8.69 12.37
CA GLY A 249 -5.88 10.11 12.76
C GLY A 249 -5.20 11.09 11.80
N TYR A 250 -4.74 10.65 10.64
CA TYR A 250 -4.17 11.52 9.62
C TYR A 250 -5.22 11.87 8.57
N HIS A 251 -5.65 13.14 8.54
CA HIS A 251 -6.76 13.63 7.71
C HIS A 251 -6.30 14.69 6.67
N LYS A 252 -5.10 14.52 6.11
CA LYS A 252 -4.60 15.33 4.99
C LYS A 252 -4.52 14.45 3.74
N LEU A 253 -5.28 14.79 2.70
CA LEU A 253 -5.25 14.04 1.45
C LEU A 253 -4.09 14.53 0.57
N ILE A 254 -2.94 13.91 0.71
CA ILE A 254 -1.75 14.23 -0.07
C ILE A 254 -1.31 12.97 -0.81
N HIS A 255 -1.31 13.05 -2.15
CA HIS A 255 -0.85 12.00 -3.05
C HIS A 255 0.58 12.27 -3.50
N ILE A 256 1.36 11.21 -3.62
CA ILE A 256 2.73 11.28 -4.12
C ILE A 256 2.81 10.78 -5.56
N ILE A 257 3.57 11.52 -6.37
CA ILE A 257 4.05 11.13 -7.68
C ILE A 257 5.58 11.21 -7.69
N SER A 258 6.22 10.64 -8.71
CA SER A 258 7.66 10.75 -8.90
C SER A 258 8.01 12.02 -9.70
N ARG A 259 9.24 12.55 -9.52
CA ARG A 259 9.78 13.59 -10.41
C ARG A 259 9.88 13.12 -11.87
N ALA A 260 10.00 11.80 -12.09
CA ALA A 260 10.01 11.16 -13.41
C ALA A 260 8.61 10.81 -13.94
N SER A 261 7.55 11.26 -13.30
CA SER A 261 6.16 10.99 -13.75
C SER A 261 5.83 11.85 -14.97
N GLY A 262 5.36 11.18 -16.04
CA GLY A 262 4.83 11.84 -17.24
C GLY A 262 3.40 12.32 -17.06
N ALA A 263 2.96 13.21 -17.94
CA ALA A 263 1.63 13.83 -17.91
C ALA A 263 0.47 12.82 -17.76
N PRO A 264 0.45 11.65 -18.43
CA PRO A 264 -0.63 10.68 -18.26
C PRO A 264 -0.77 10.13 -16.84
N LEU A 265 0.36 9.81 -16.19
CA LEU A 265 0.35 9.31 -14.82
C LEU A 265 -0.04 10.40 -13.82
N ILE A 266 0.49 11.62 -13.97
CA ILE A 266 0.12 12.76 -13.12
C ILE A 266 -1.38 13.06 -13.22
N ALA A 267 -1.94 13.05 -14.44
CA ALA A 267 -3.37 13.24 -14.67
C ALA A 267 -4.21 12.16 -13.96
N ASN A 268 -3.78 10.91 -14.03
CA ASN A 268 -4.44 9.81 -13.34
C ASN A 268 -4.29 9.92 -11.82
N ALA A 269 -3.15 10.42 -11.30
CA ALA A 269 -2.97 10.68 -9.86
C ALA A 269 -3.94 11.76 -9.34
N LEU A 270 -4.19 12.81 -10.13
CA LEU A 270 -5.21 13.83 -9.82
C LEU A 270 -6.62 13.24 -9.79
N VAL A 271 -6.95 12.37 -10.75
CA VAL A 271 -8.23 11.63 -10.76
C VAL A 271 -8.34 10.72 -9.53
N TYR A 272 -7.27 10.00 -9.19
CA TYR A 272 -7.24 9.14 -8.02
C TYR A 272 -7.44 9.93 -6.72
N ALA A 273 -6.85 11.13 -6.60
CA ALA A 273 -7.10 12.03 -5.47
C ALA A 273 -8.58 12.46 -5.43
N ALA A 274 -9.16 12.80 -6.56
CA ALA A 274 -10.57 13.15 -6.66
C ALA A 274 -11.50 11.96 -6.29
N ASP A 275 -11.13 10.74 -6.64
CA ASP A 275 -11.88 9.53 -6.26
C ASP A 275 -11.81 9.28 -4.74
N MET A 276 -10.68 9.56 -4.09
CA MET A 276 -10.56 9.50 -2.63
C MET A 276 -11.48 10.50 -1.92
N VAL A 277 -11.62 11.71 -2.47
CA VAL A 277 -12.58 12.71 -1.98
C VAL A 277 -14.01 12.21 -2.13
N ARG A 278 -14.39 11.75 -3.33
CA ARG A 278 -15.74 11.21 -3.60
C ARG A 278 -16.07 10.01 -2.73
N GLY A 279 -15.09 9.12 -2.52
CA GLY A 279 -15.19 7.93 -1.67
C GLY A 279 -15.05 8.22 -0.18
N LYS A 280 -14.88 9.49 0.22
CA LYS A 280 -14.80 9.93 1.63
C LYS A 280 -13.75 9.13 2.41
N VAL A 281 -12.55 9.09 1.89
CA VAL A 281 -11.45 8.24 2.40
C VAL A 281 -11.25 8.36 3.91
N PHE A 282 -11.41 9.53 4.49
CA PHE A 282 -11.22 9.72 5.94
C PHE A 282 -12.34 9.10 6.78
N GLU A 283 -13.60 9.18 6.31
CA GLU A 283 -14.72 8.48 6.98
C GLU A 283 -14.54 6.93 6.90
N VAL A 284 -14.01 6.45 5.77
CA VAL A 284 -13.67 5.03 5.61
C VAL A 284 -12.50 4.67 6.53
N ALA A 285 -11.46 5.49 6.59
CA ALA A 285 -10.29 5.28 7.44
C ALA A 285 -10.69 5.17 8.92
N ASP A 286 -11.46 6.13 9.43
CA ASP A 286 -11.90 6.13 10.83
C ASP A 286 -12.71 4.86 11.18
N LYS A 287 -13.58 4.41 10.27
CA LYS A 287 -14.36 3.17 10.46
C LYS A 287 -13.48 1.92 10.45
N GLU A 288 -12.53 1.83 9.51
CA GLU A 288 -11.65 0.66 9.40
C GLU A 288 -10.66 0.59 10.57
N PHE A 289 -10.08 1.71 11.00
CA PHE A 289 -9.23 1.73 12.20
C PHE A 289 -10.01 1.33 13.45
N ALA A 290 -11.20 1.88 13.66
CA ALA A 290 -12.06 1.49 14.79
C ALA A 290 -12.44 0.01 14.76
N ALA A 291 -12.72 -0.55 13.58
CA ALA A 291 -13.01 -1.97 13.41
C ALA A 291 -11.79 -2.85 13.73
N ALA A 292 -10.59 -2.48 13.26
CA ALA A 292 -9.36 -3.20 13.52
C ALA A 292 -8.98 -3.17 15.03
N GLU A 293 -9.13 -2.02 15.68
CA GLU A 293 -8.92 -1.88 17.12
C GLU A 293 -9.87 -2.75 17.94
N LYS A 294 -11.16 -2.72 17.58
CA LYS A 294 -12.18 -3.58 18.21
C LYS A 294 -11.84 -5.06 18.02
N ALA A 295 -11.28 -5.45 16.90
CA ALA A 295 -10.82 -6.81 16.62
C ALA A 295 -9.52 -7.19 17.34
N GLY A 296 -8.87 -6.26 18.06
CA GLY A 296 -7.71 -6.53 18.91
C GLY A 296 -6.37 -6.18 18.28
N LEU A 297 -6.32 -5.31 17.28
CA LEU A 297 -5.07 -4.90 16.61
C LEU A 297 -3.95 -4.55 17.60
N ASP A 298 -4.22 -3.68 18.58
CA ASP A 298 -3.22 -3.23 19.54
C ASP A 298 -2.67 -4.38 20.40
N LYS A 299 -3.51 -5.37 20.74
CA LYS A 299 -3.09 -6.57 21.50
C LYS A 299 -2.19 -7.46 20.65
N ILE A 300 -2.52 -7.65 19.37
CA ILE A 300 -1.71 -8.43 18.43
C ILE A 300 -0.35 -7.79 18.25
N LEU A 301 -0.29 -6.48 18.03
CA LEU A 301 0.97 -5.75 17.87
C LEU A 301 1.82 -5.75 19.15
N ALA A 302 1.20 -5.59 20.34
CA ALA A 302 1.89 -5.65 21.62
C ALA A 302 2.47 -7.04 21.92
N ALA A 303 1.71 -8.10 21.64
CA ALA A 303 2.16 -9.49 21.81
C ALA A 303 3.38 -9.79 20.91
N ARG A 304 3.37 -9.31 19.67
CA ARG A 304 4.51 -9.42 18.76
C ARG A 304 5.75 -8.70 19.28
N LYS A 305 5.61 -7.45 19.74
CA LYS A 305 6.74 -6.70 20.34
C LYS A 305 7.33 -7.39 21.56
N ALA A 306 6.49 -8.04 22.36
CA ALA A 306 6.96 -8.82 23.50
C ALA A 306 7.73 -10.07 23.08
N ALA A 307 7.28 -10.75 22.01
CA ALA A 307 7.95 -11.93 21.47
C ALA A 307 9.26 -11.60 20.71
N ALA A 308 9.35 -10.40 20.11
CA ALA A 308 10.53 -9.93 19.38
C ALA A 308 11.64 -9.34 20.29
N LYS A 309 11.39 -9.14 21.59
CA LYS A 309 12.48 -8.81 22.52
C LYS A 309 13.42 -10.01 22.58
N PRO A 310 14.75 -9.81 22.39
CA PRO A 310 15.70 -10.89 22.62
C PRO A 310 15.43 -11.47 24.01
N ALA A 311 15.17 -12.77 24.11
CA ALA A 311 15.28 -13.46 25.39
C ALA A 311 16.67 -13.11 25.93
N GLU A 312 16.74 -12.60 27.18
CA GLU A 312 18.00 -12.44 27.89
C GLU A 312 18.76 -13.75 27.67
N ALA A 313 20.06 -13.65 27.33
CA ALA A 313 20.93 -14.73 26.91
C ALA A 313 20.49 -16.08 27.49
N GLU A 314 19.65 -16.82 26.78
CA GLU A 314 19.32 -18.18 27.16
C GLU A 314 20.55 -19.04 26.88
N ASP A 315 20.86 -19.93 27.84
CA ASP A 315 21.93 -20.92 27.80
C ASP A 315 22.10 -21.50 26.38
N GLU A 316 23.34 -21.63 25.93
CA GLU A 316 23.73 -22.20 24.65
C GLU A 316 23.02 -23.55 24.44
N VAL A 317 21.93 -23.56 23.69
CA VAL A 317 21.18 -24.78 23.38
C VAL A 317 22.07 -25.68 22.52
N LYS A 318 22.60 -26.74 23.10
CA LYS A 318 23.41 -27.70 22.36
C LYS A 318 22.51 -28.58 21.50
N ALA A 319 22.91 -28.76 20.24
CA ALA A 319 22.24 -29.70 19.34
C ALA A 319 22.26 -31.12 19.94
N PRO A 320 21.17 -31.90 19.85
CA PRO A 320 21.17 -33.31 20.12
C PRO A 320 22.19 -34.06 19.26
N PRO A 321 22.50 -35.33 19.57
CA PRO A 321 23.37 -36.12 18.71
C PRO A 321 22.88 -36.11 17.27
N ALA A 322 23.81 -35.89 16.32
CA ALA A 322 23.47 -35.80 14.89
C ALA A 322 22.85 -37.10 14.38
N GLU A 323 21.75 -36.97 13.64
CA GLU A 323 21.07 -38.04 12.94
C GLU A 323 20.83 -37.69 11.48
N PRO A 324 20.66 -38.64 10.56
CA PRO A 324 20.41 -38.36 9.15
C PRO A 324 19.09 -37.55 8.96
N CYS A 325 19.20 -36.36 8.33
CA CYS A 325 18.06 -35.54 8.00
C CYS A 325 17.47 -35.98 6.66
N THR A 326 16.39 -36.77 6.72
CA THR A 326 15.73 -37.38 5.54
C THR A 326 14.41 -36.72 5.18
N ALA A 327 13.94 -35.80 6.03
CA ALA A 327 12.73 -35.02 5.83
C ALA A 327 13.00 -33.53 5.96
N SER A 328 12.08 -32.68 5.46
CA SER A 328 12.16 -31.24 5.58
C SER A 328 10.81 -30.60 5.81
N ILE A 329 10.80 -29.45 6.49
CA ILE A 329 9.64 -28.59 6.68
C ILE A 329 9.99 -27.22 6.08
N PRO A 330 9.36 -26.84 4.94
CA PRO A 330 9.54 -25.54 4.31
C PRO A 330 8.62 -24.47 4.91
N GLY A 331 8.85 -23.22 4.52
CA GLY A 331 7.94 -22.10 4.87
C GLY A 331 8.32 -21.37 6.14
N ILE A 332 9.54 -21.55 6.62
CA ILE A 332 10.13 -20.82 7.74
C ILE A 332 10.88 -19.60 7.18
N GLU A 333 10.80 -18.46 7.83
CA GLU A 333 11.53 -17.25 7.42
C GLU A 333 13.04 -17.46 7.60
N VAL A 334 13.85 -16.86 6.69
CA VAL A 334 15.33 -16.98 6.76
C VAL A 334 15.88 -16.58 8.12
N MET A 335 15.35 -15.49 8.70
CA MET A 335 15.81 -14.96 9.98
C MET A 335 15.43 -15.84 11.18
N ASP A 336 14.40 -16.67 11.03
CA ASP A 336 13.88 -17.53 12.09
C ASP A 336 14.43 -18.97 11.99
N LEU A 337 15.20 -19.31 10.96
CA LEU A 337 15.69 -20.66 10.70
C LEU A 337 16.50 -21.25 11.87
N GLU A 338 17.45 -20.45 12.40
CA GLU A 338 18.29 -20.91 13.51
C GLU A 338 17.48 -21.09 14.79
N ASP A 339 16.53 -20.19 15.06
CA ASP A 339 15.71 -20.26 16.26
C ASP A 339 14.67 -21.38 16.15
N ALA A 340 14.15 -21.65 14.96
CA ALA A 340 13.33 -22.82 14.66
C ALA A 340 14.10 -24.13 14.92
N ALA A 341 15.34 -24.23 14.45
CA ALA A 341 16.20 -25.40 14.73
C ALA A 341 16.50 -25.55 16.24
N LYS A 342 16.81 -24.46 16.92
CA LYS A 342 17.02 -24.47 18.39
C LYS A 342 15.76 -24.89 19.17
N ALA A 343 14.57 -24.50 18.68
CA ALA A 343 13.30 -24.96 19.29
C ALA A 343 13.14 -26.47 19.21
N LEU A 344 13.53 -27.08 18.08
CA LEU A 344 13.56 -28.53 17.93
C LEU A 344 14.63 -29.18 18.79
N TRP A 345 15.83 -28.59 18.90
CA TRP A 345 16.90 -29.10 19.78
C TRP A 345 16.50 -29.09 21.24
N LYS A 346 15.81 -28.05 21.72
CA LYS A 346 15.21 -27.98 23.08
C LYS A 346 14.23 -29.13 23.32
N ALA A 347 13.56 -29.61 22.27
CA ALA A 347 12.65 -30.76 22.34
C ALA A 347 13.34 -32.12 22.12
N GLY A 348 14.66 -32.13 22.00
CA GLY A 348 15.47 -33.35 21.78
C GLY A 348 15.42 -33.89 20.35
N ILE A 349 15.01 -33.07 19.38
CA ILE A 349 14.99 -33.43 17.97
C ILE A 349 16.19 -32.78 17.28
N TYR A 350 17.07 -33.58 16.66
CA TYR A 350 18.14 -33.06 15.83
C TYR A 350 17.54 -32.44 14.56
N ALA A 351 17.97 -31.22 14.24
CA ALA A 351 17.53 -30.51 13.05
C ALA A 351 18.65 -29.63 12.50
N GLU A 352 18.69 -29.51 11.19
CA GLU A 352 19.59 -28.66 10.42
C GLU A 352 18.81 -27.63 9.63
N THR A 353 19.39 -26.45 9.42
CA THR A 353 18.84 -25.43 8.55
C THR A 353 19.33 -25.60 7.13
N GLY A 354 18.49 -25.32 6.15
CA GLY A 354 18.86 -25.45 4.74
C GLY A 354 18.04 -24.54 3.82
N MET A 355 18.46 -24.51 2.57
CA MET A 355 17.80 -23.79 1.51
C MET A 355 17.33 -24.77 0.44
N GLY A 356 16.03 -24.90 0.26
CA GLY A 356 15.43 -25.75 -0.80
C GLY A 356 15.01 -24.93 -2.03
N CYS A 357 14.53 -25.61 -3.06
CA CYS A 357 14.02 -24.98 -4.28
C CYS A 357 12.83 -24.04 -4.04
N THR A 358 12.11 -24.22 -2.94
CA THR A 358 10.94 -23.41 -2.55
C THR A 358 11.24 -22.36 -1.47
N GLY A 359 12.49 -22.24 -1.04
CA GLY A 359 12.93 -21.29 -0.01
C GLY A 359 13.54 -21.97 1.22
N PRO A 360 13.66 -21.24 2.35
CA PRO A 360 14.24 -21.74 3.57
C PRO A 360 13.45 -22.92 4.15
N LEU A 361 14.18 -23.87 4.77
CA LEU A 361 13.57 -25.05 5.38
C LEU A 361 14.41 -25.55 6.56
N VAL A 362 13.77 -26.28 7.45
CA VAL A 362 14.45 -27.04 8.51
C VAL A 362 14.36 -28.51 8.18
N MET A 363 15.48 -29.21 8.27
CA MET A 363 15.63 -30.64 7.95
C MET A 363 15.77 -31.44 9.24
N MET A 364 15.14 -32.62 9.26
CA MET A 364 15.19 -33.57 10.38
C MET A 364 15.01 -35.02 9.87
N SER A 365 15.05 -35.98 10.75
CA SER A 365 14.71 -37.35 10.36
C SER A 365 13.22 -37.49 10.06
N GLU A 366 12.85 -38.38 9.12
CA GLU A 366 11.43 -38.65 8.75
C GLU A 366 10.61 -39.08 9.98
N ALA A 367 11.22 -39.82 10.92
CA ALA A 367 10.58 -40.26 12.14
C ALA A 367 10.13 -39.12 13.07
N ASN A 368 10.81 -37.97 12.97
CA ASN A 368 10.54 -36.81 13.81
C ASN A 368 9.70 -35.73 13.13
N LYS A 369 9.37 -35.86 11.84
CA LYS A 369 8.74 -34.83 11.00
C LYS A 369 7.41 -34.33 11.55
N GLU A 370 6.50 -35.23 11.93
CA GLU A 370 5.18 -34.85 12.46
C GLU A 370 5.31 -34.09 13.78
N LYS A 371 6.14 -34.62 14.71
CA LYS A 371 6.40 -34.00 16.00
C LYS A 371 7.11 -32.65 15.84
N ALA A 372 8.03 -32.54 14.89
CA ALA A 372 8.71 -31.28 14.57
C ALA A 372 7.73 -30.24 14.02
N ALA A 373 6.82 -30.64 13.13
CA ALA A 373 5.79 -29.75 12.61
C ALA A 373 4.86 -29.21 13.71
N GLU A 374 4.43 -30.04 14.64
CA GLU A 374 3.63 -29.60 15.79
C GLU A 374 4.36 -28.57 16.67
N ILE A 375 5.66 -28.83 16.96
CA ILE A 375 6.49 -27.94 17.76
C ILE A 375 6.66 -26.60 17.05
N LEU A 376 7.01 -26.62 15.75
CA LEU A 376 7.22 -25.42 14.96
C LEU A 376 5.91 -24.61 14.78
N LYS A 377 4.79 -25.29 14.61
CA LYS A 377 3.47 -24.66 14.57
C LYS A 377 3.12 -24.01 15.91
N LYS A 378 3.31 -24.72 17.04
CA LYS A 378 3.06 -24.19 18.38
C LYS A 378 3.98 -23.01 18.72
N ALA A 379 5.21 -23.02 18.22
CA ALA A 379 6.18 -21.95 18.39
C ALA A 379 5.96 -20.77 17.39
N GLY A 380 5.06 -20.92 16.41
CA GLY A 380 4.70 -19.86 15.48
C GLY A 380 5.64 -19.72 14.26
N TYR A 381 6.48 -20.71 14.00
CA TYR A 381 7.39 -20.68 12.83
C TYR A 381 6.72 -21.18 11.52
N ILE A 382 5.65 -21.93 11.64
CA ILE A 382 4.82 -22.41 10.52
C ILE A 382 3.33 -22.26 10.84
N GLY A 383 2.50 -22.13 9.79
CA GLY A 383 1.05 -21.97 9.89
C GLY A 383 0.27 -23.28 10.03
#